data_f1abf822318263fa9a72c58c80ead8cd
#
_entry.id   f1abf822318263fa9a72c58c80ead8cd
#
_cell.length_a   1.000
_cell.length_b   1.000
_cell.length_c   1.000
_cell.angle_alpha   90.00
_cell.angle_beta   90.00
_cell.angle_gamma   90.00
#
_symmetry.space_group_name_H-M   'P 1'
#
loop_
_entity.id
_entity.type
_entity.pdbx_description
1 polymer ?
#
loop_
_entity_poly.entity_id
_entity_poly.type
_entity_poly.pdbx_seq_one_letter_code
_entity_poly.pdbx_strand_id
1 'polypeptide(L)'
;PIPPFTTTPGPPTDLVSKAMEIQGIGPCLFIDTPGFDDEGELGELRISRTLKAIEKTDIALLLCEDTTFFHEKEILALLKEKNIPVIPVLNKIDIRENSDHLATYIEEQCKIHPLLISAKEKIGIELIRQAILEKLPSDFGQQNITGKLVTENDLVLLVMPQDIQAPKGRLILPQVQTIRELLDKKCLVMTCTTDKFSATLQALARPPKLIITDSQVFKAIYEQKPAESELTSFSVLFAGYKGDIHYYVESAAVIERLTESSRVLIAEACTHAPLSEDIGRVKLPRLLRKRIGENLQIDMVAGTDFPQDLTPYSLVI
;
A
#
# COMPACT_ATOMS: atom_id res chain seq x y z
N PRO A 1 10.86 -15.20 -15.32
CA PRO A 1 11.57 -16.39 -14.88
C PRO A 1 11.92 -16.21 -13.41
N ILE A 2 11.31 -17.03 -12.57
CA ILE A 2 11.68 -17.16 -11.16
C ILE A 2 13.10 -17.74 -11.16
N PRO A 3 14.06 -17.22 -10.37
CA PRO A 3 15.37 -17.84 -10.29
C PRO A 3 15.22 -19.31 -9.86
N PRO A 4 16.06 -20.23 -10.37
CA PRO A 4 15.95 -21.63 -10.02
C PRO A 4 16.14 -21.79 -8.51
N PHE A 5 15.28 -22.62 -7.90
CA PHE A 5 15.44 -23.05 -6.54
C PHE A 5 16.84 -23.65 -6.35
N THR A 6 17.59 -23.16 -5.41
CA THR A 6 18.84 -23.83 -5.02
C THR A 6 18.48 -25.11 -4.29
N THR A 7 18.94 -26.22 -4.82
CA THR A 7 18.77 -27.56 -4.24
C THR A 7 19.66 -27.82 -3.01
N THR A 8 20.34 -26.85 -2.51
CA THR A 8 21.14 -26.89 -1.28
C THR A 8 20.42 -26.13 -0.17
N PRO A 9 20.20 -26.74 1.02
CA PRO A 9 19.70 -26.03 2.18
C PRO A 9 20.78 -25.06 2.67
N GLY A 10 20.66 -23.83 2.25
CA GLY A 10 21.46 -22.72 2.76
C GLY A 10 20.50 -21.59 3.10
N PRO A 11 20.75 -20.79 4.13
CA PRO A 11 19.73 -19.98 4.76
C PRO A 11 19.30 -18.84 3.82
N PRO A 12 18.08 -18.82 3.27
CA PRO A 12 17.49 -17.57 2.84
C PRO A 12 17.12 -16.79 4.11
N THR A 13 18.01 -15.92 4.48
CA THR A 13 17.81 -15.06 5.65
C THR A 13 16.93 -13.86 5.37
N ASP A 14 16.52 -13.59 4.13
CA ASP A 14 15.73 -12.41 3.77
C ASP A 14 14.38 -12.77 3.17
N LEU A 15 13.34 -12.01 3.56
CA LEU A 15 12.03 -12.06 2.92
C LEU A 15 12.17 -11.73 1.44
N VAL A 16 11.78 -12.65 0.59
CA VAL A 16 11.79 -12.44 -0.85
C VAL A 16 10.44 -11.84 -1.24
N SER A 17 10.46 -10.62 -1.75
CA SER A 17 9.25 -9.96 -2.23
C SER A 17 9.29 -9.83 -3.74
N LYS A 18 8.16 -10.12 -4.39
CA LYS A 18 8.00 -9.99 -5.84
C LYS A 18 6.70 -9.29 -6.19
N ALA A 19 6.82 -8.13 -6.85
CA ALA A 19 5.67 -7.44 -7.41
C ALA A 19 5.27 -8.09 -8.74
N MET A 20 3.97 -8.35 -8.90
CA MET A 20 3.38 -8.81 -10.16
C MET A 20 1.95 -8.30 -10.30
N GLU A 21 1.49 -8.17 -11.53
CA GLU A 21 0.11 -7.80 -11.83
C GLU A 21 -0.72 -9.07 -12.04
N ILE A 22 -1.85 -9.16 -11.34
CA ILE A 22 -2.81 -10.26 -11.48
C ILE A 22 -4.06 -9.72 -12.17
N GLN A 23 -4.46 -10.37 -13.23
CA GLN A 23 -5.66 -10.00 -13.98
C GLN A 23 -6.92 -10.03 -13.10
N GLY A 24 -7.63 -8.90 -13.06
CA GLY A 24 -8.84 -8.73 -12.25
C GLY A 24 -8.58 -8.28 -10.81
N ILE A 25 -7.33 -8.29 -10.34
CA ILE A 25 -6.93 -7.83 -9.01
C ILE A 25 -6.09 -6.55 -9.12
N GLY A 26 -5.15 -6.51 -10.08
CA GLY A 26 -4.20 -5.42 -10.24
C GLY A 26 -2.82 -5.75 -9.67
N PRO A 27 -2.02 -4.74 -9.30
CA PRO A 27 -0.68 -4.94 -8.78
C PRO A 27 -0.71 -5.61 -7.40
N CYS A 28 -0.01 -6.73 -7.27
CA CYS A 28 0.14 -7.50 -6.04
C CYS A 28 1.62 -7.60 -5.66
N LEU A 29 1.91 -7.58 -4.38
CA LEU A 29 3.21 -7.89 -3.82
C LEU A 29 3.14 -9.28 -3.17
N PHE A 30 3.80 -10.26 -3.77
CA PHE A 30 3.98 -11.57 -3.14
C PHE A 30 5.17 -11.51 -2.20
N ILE A 31 4.96 -11.94 -0.96
CA ILE A 31 5.99 -12.03 0.07
C ILE A 31 6.17 -13.52 0.36
N ASP A 32 7.33 -14.05 0.00
CA ASP A 32 7.70 -15.45 0.33
C ASP A 32 8.30 -15.48 1.73
N THR A 33 7.76 -16.36 2.57
CA THR A 33 8.22 -16.53 3.95
C THR A 33 9.09 -17.78 4.05
N PRO A 34 10.18 -17.76 4.86
CA PRO A 34 10.97 -18.95 5.10
C PRO A 34 10.11 -20.03 5.77
N GLY A 35 10.38 -21.30 5.45
CA GLY A 35 9.77 -22.44 6.12
C GLY A 35 10.06 -22.46 7.64
N PHE A 36 9.24 -23.17 8.39
CA PHE A 36 9.32 -23.24 9.87
C PHE A 36 10.07 -24.47 10.39
N ASP A 37 10.73 -25.21 9.50
CA ASP A 37 11.28 -26.54 9.79
C ASP A 37 12.60 -26.53 10.58
N ASP A 38 13.17 -25.36 10.92
CA ASP A 38 14.46 -25.26 11.61
C ASP A 38 14.29 -24.96 13.10
N GLU A 39 14.98 -25.74 13.93
CA GLU A 39 15.10 -25.51 15.37
C GLU A 39 16.31 -24.63 15.72
N GLY A 40 16.23 -23.84 16.81
CA GLY A 40 17.32 -23.02 17.34
C GLY A 40 17.27 -21.54 17.01
N GLU A 41 18.37 -20.81 17.20
CA GLU A 41 18.45 -19.34 17.00
C GLU A 41 18.02 -18.86 15.59
N LEU A 42 18.22 -19.68 14.58
CA LEU A 42 17.73 -19.43 13.22
C LEU A 42 16.21 -19.53 13.12
N GLY A 43 15.58 -20.41 13.91
CA GLY A 43 14.12 -20.54 13.98
C GLY A 43 13.47 -19.26 14.55
N GLU A 44 14.00 -18.70 15.64
CA GLU A 44 13.48 -17.45 16.24
C GLU A 44 13.58 -16.26 15.28
N LEU A 45 14.68 -16.15 14.55
CA LEU A 45 14.87 -15.13 13.52
C LEU A 45 13.86 -15.28 12.37
N ARG A 46 13.54 -16.49 11.95
CA ARG A 46 12.57 -16.77 10.89
C ARG A 46 11.15 -16.45 11.35
N ILE A 47 10.78 -16.86 12.56
CA ILE A 47 9.50 -16.50 13.18
C ILE A 47 9.32 -14.98 13.24
N SER A 48 10.33 -14.24 13.74
CA SER A 48 10.30 -12.78 13.80
C SER A 48 10.09 -12.14 12.41
N ARG A 49 10.68 -12.70 11.37
CA ARG A 49 10.52 -12.20 9.98
C ARG A 49 9.17 -12.54 9.41
N THR A 50 8.66 -13.74 9.67
CA THR A 50 7.30 -14.10 9.26
C THR A 50 6.26 -13.22 9.96
N LEU A 51 6.44 -12.89 11.23
CA LEU A 51 5.59 -11.93 11.94
C LEU A 51 5.59 -10.55 11.26
N LYS A 52 6.77 -10.05 10.85
CA LYS A 52 6.88 -8.81 10.08
C LYS A 52 6.27 -8.89 8.69
N ALA A 53 6.29 -10.05 8.06
CA ALA A 53 5.59 -10.26 6.78
C ALA A 53 4.08 -10.22 6.97
N ILE A 54 3.57 -10.88 8.02
CA ILE A 54 2.15 -10.92 8.35
C ILE A 54 1.57 -9.51 8.59
N GLU A 55 2.35 -8.59 9.18
CA GLU A 55 1.92 -7.19 9.37
C GLU A 55 1.66 -6.42 8.06
N LYS A 56 2.20 -6.91 6.95
CA LYS A 56 2.05 -6.32 5.61
C LYS A 56 1.15 -7.14 4.70
N THR A 57 0.50 -8.17 5.24
CA THR A 57 -0.25 -9.15 4.45
C THR A 57 -1.73 -8.82 4.45
N ASP A 58 -2.31 -8.66 3.27
CA ASP A 58 -3.76 -8.50 3.09
C ASP A 58 -4.47 -9.84 2.96
N ILE A 59 -3.84 -10.84 2.34
CA ILE A 59 -4.35 -12.22 2.15
C ILE A 59 -3.18 -13.19 2.27
N ALA A 60 -3.35 -14.27 3.03
CA ALA A 60 -2.36 -15.31 3.21
C ALA A 60 -2.70 -16.57 2.41
N LEU A 61 -1.73 -17.08 1.64
CA LEU A 61 -1.76 -18.44 1.07
C LEU A 61 -1.04 -19.36 2.05
N LEU A 62 -1.78 -20.25 2.72
CA LEU A 62 -1.22 -21.21 3.65
C LEU A 62 -0.91 -22.51 2.91
N LEU A 63 0.36 -22.73 2.59
CA LEU A 63 0.82 -23.96 1.92
C LEU A 63 0.92 -25.09 2.94
N CYS A 64 0.18 -26.17 2.68
CA CYS A 64 0.14 -27.36 3.54
C CYS A 64 0.78 -28.53 2.79
N GLU A 65 1.63 -29.27 3.46
CA GLU A 65 2.33 -30.40 2.84
C GLU A 65 1.98 -31.77 3.45
N ASP A 66 1.66 -31.85 4.73
CA ASP A 66 1.41 -33.12 5.43
C ASP A 66 0.36 -33.00 6.54
N THR A 67 0.25 -34.06 7.37
CA THR A 67 -0.70 -34.13 8.48
C THR A 67 -0.15 -33.63 9.81
N THR A 68 1.11 -33.18 9.87
CA THR A 68 1.68 -32.68 11.13
C THR A 68 1.09 -31.37 11.57
N PHE A 69 0.79 -30.48 10.62
CA PHE A 69 0.03 -29.22 10.79
C PHE A 69 0.33 -28.46 12.10
N PHE A 70 1.56 -28.61 12.62
CA PHE A 70 1.90 -28.02 13.91
C PHE A 70 2.19 -26.51 13.78
N HIS A 71 3.08 -26.16 12.85
CA HIS A 71 3.46 -24.78 12.63
C HIS A 71 2.36 -23.99 11.91
N GLU A 72 1.63 -24.64 11.01
CA GLU A 72 0.51 -24.03 10.31
C GLU A 72 -0.62 -23.63 11.27
N LYS A 73 -0.82 -24.34 12.38
CA LYS A 73 -1.79 -23.96 13.42
C LYS A 73 -1.45 -22.65 14.10
N GLU A 74 -0.19 -22.46 14.46
CA GLU A 74 0.27 -21.23 15.11
C GLU A 74 0.09 -20.03 14.18
N ILE A 75 0.49 -20.18 12.91
CA ILE A 75 0.32 -19.15 11.91
C ILE A 75 -1.16 -18.88 11.65
N LEU A 76 -1.97 -19.92 11.51
CA LEU A 76 -3.40 -19.78 11.29
C LEU A 76 -4.09 -19.04 12.45
N ALA A 77 -3.68 -19.32 13.70
CA ALA A 77 -4.17 -18.59 14.87
C ALA A 77 -3.82 -17.10 14.80
N LEU A 78 -2.57 -16.78 14.47
CA LEU A 78 -2.09 -15.40 14.34
C LEU A 78 -2.77 -14.65 13.19
N LEU A 79 -2.94 -15.28 12.02
CA LEU A 79 -3.64 -14.69 10.89
C LEU A 79 -5.11 -14.41 11.23
N LYS A 80 -5.75 -15.30 11.99
CA LYS A 80 -7.13 -15.11 12.49
C LYS A 80 -7.22 -13.97 13.51
N GLU A 81 -6.27 -13.86 14.43
CA GLU A 81 -6.22 -12.76 15.40
C GLU A 81 -6.11 -11.40 14.70
N LYS A 82 -5.31 -11.34 13.63
CA LYS A 82 -5.14 -10.13 12.82
C LYS A 82 -6.25 -9.93 11.76
N ASN A 83 -7.27 -10.80 11.72
CA ASN A 83 -8.35 -10.77 10.72
C ASN A 83 -7.86 -10.85 9.27
N ILE A 84 -6.73 -11.52 9.01
CA ILE A 84 -6.20 -11.70 7.67
C ILE A 84 -6.89 -12.92 7.03
N PRO A 85 -7.53 -12.78 5.85
CA PRO A 85 -8.11 -13.90 5.14
C PRO A 85 -7.07 -14.94 4.76
N VAL A 86 -7.39 -16.23 4.99
CA VAL A 86 -6.50 -17.35 4.70
C VAL A 86 -7.09 -18.20 3.58
N ILE A 87 -6.25 -18.60 2.65
CA ILE A 87 -6.54 -19.56 1.59
C ILE A 87 -5.61 -20.76 1.81
N PRO A 88 -6.09 -21.89 2.35
CA PRO A 88 -5.29 -23.11 2.46
C PRO A 88 -5.03 -23.69 1.07
N VAL A 89 -3.82 -24.16 0.84
CA VAL A 89 -3.39 -24.70 -0.45
C VAL A 89 -2.63 -26.00 -0.22
N LEU A 90 -3.11 -27.11 -0.76
CA LEU A 90 -2.39 -28.36 -0.83
C LEU A 90 -1.67 -28.45 -2.18
N ASN A 91 -0.35 -28.33 -2.14
CA ASN A 91 0.49 -28.37 -3.34
C ASN A 91 1.03 -29.79 -3.60
N LYS A 92 1.62 -29.98 -4.78
CA LYS A 92 2.28 -31.22 -5.21
C LYS A 92 1.31 -32.41 -5.37
N ILE A 93 0.06 -32.15 -5.79
CA ILE A 93 -0.93 -33.23 -5.99
C ILE A 93 -0.54 -34.20 -7.10
N ASP A 94 0.39 -33.82 -7.99
CA ASP A 94 0.93 -34.65 -9.06
C ASP A 94 1.75 -35.87 -8.58
N ILE A 95 2.25 -35.80 -7.35
CA ILE A 95 3.07 -36.88 -6.74
C ILE A 95 2.44 -37.53 -5.49
N ARG A 96 1.22 -37.09 -5.13
CA ARG A 96 0.53 -37.52 -3.91
C ARG A 96 -0.61 -38.51 -4.22
N GLU A 97 -0.56 -39.71 -3.62
CA GLU A 97 -1.63 -40.69 -3.80
C GLU A 97 -2.87 -40.44 -2.93
N ASN A 98 -2.73 -39.69 -1.81
CA ASN A 98 -3.79 -39.46 -0.82
C ASN A 98 -4.22 -38.03 -0.68
N SER A 99 -4.30 -37.28 -1.78
CA SER A 99 -4.63 -35.84 -1.76
C SER A 99 -5.99 -35.53 -1.13
N ASP A 100 -7.01 -36.36 -1.35
CA ASP A 100 -8.36 -36.17 -0.79
C ASP A 100 -8.39 -36.33 0.72
N HIS A 101 -7.65 -37.28 1.28
CA HIS A 101 -7.56 -37.50 2.74
C HIS A 101 -6.86 -36.30 3.41
N LEU A 102 -5.77 -35.82 2.81
CA LEU A 102 -5.06 -34.63 3.30
C LEU A 102 -5.93 -33.38 3.18
N ALA A 103 -6.68 -33.23 2.11
CA ALA A 103 -7.61 -32.12 1.93
C ALA A 103 -8.67 -32.10 3.03
N THR A 104 -9.27 -33.23 3.34
CA THR A 104 -10.24 -33.38 4.44
C THR A 104 -9.61 -32.99 5.79
N TYR A 105 -8.40 -33.47 6.07
CA TYR A 105 -7.70 -33.11 7.30
C TYR A 105 -7.41 -31.61 7.41
N ILE A 106 -6.92 -30.98 6.33
CA ILE A 106 -6.67 -29.53 6.29
C ILE A 106 -7.97 -28.75 6.48
N GLU A 107 -9.06 -29.19 5.85
CA GLU A 107 -10.38 -28.59 6.01
C GLU A 107 -10.86 -28.62 7.46
N GLU A 108 -10.65 -29.72 8.17
CA GLU A 108 -10.97 -29.84 9.59
C GLU A 108 -10.19 -28.85 10.46
N GLN A 109 -8.92 -28.59 10.13
CA GLN A 109 -8.06 -27.66 10.87
C GLN A 109 -8.36 -26.19 10.53
N CYS A 110 -8.48 -25.87 9.26
CA CYS A 110 -8.66 -24.50 8.78
C CYS A 110 -10.12 -24.04 8.81
N LYS A 111 -11.08 -24.98 8.77
CA LYS A 111 -12.52 -24.76 8.52
C LYS A 111 -12.79 -24.18 7.13
N ILE A 112 -11.88 -24.39 6.21
CA ILE A 112 -11.93 -23.95 4.82
C ILE A 112 -11.35 -25.07 3.97
N HIS A 113 -12.04 -25.46 2.90
CA HIS A 113 -11.54 -26.49 1.97
C HIS A 113 -10.28 -25.97 1.27
N PRO A 114 -9.17 -26.74 1.26
CA PRO A 114 -7.93 -26.32 0.62
C PRO A 114 -8.05 -26.38 -0.90
N LEU A 115 -7.34 -25.49 -1.58
CA LEU A 115 -7.14 -25.58 -3.01
C LEU A 115 -6.13 -26.67 -3.32
N LEU A 116 -6.50 -27.57 -4.21
CA LEU A 116 -5.65 -28.68 -4.68
C LEU A 116 -4.88 -28.23 -5.93
N ILE A 117 -3.55 -28.14 -5.83
CA ILE A 117 -2.73 -27.65 -6.92
C ILE A 117 -1.47 -28.48 -7.17
N SER A 118 -0.96 -28.39 -8.38
CA SER A 118 0.43 -28.70 -8.68
C SER A 118 1.10 -27.50 -9.33
N ALA A 119 1.96 -26.83 -8.60
CA ALA A 119 2.72 -25.69 -9.12
C ALA A 119 3.66 -26.13 -10.26
N LYS A 120 4.21 -27.34 -10.19
CA LYS A 120 5.10 -27.92 -11.19
C LYS A 120 4.37 -28.19 -12.49
N GLU A 121 3.23 -28.86 -12.44
CA GLU A 121 2.42 -29.21 -13.62
C GLU A 121 1.41 -28.10 -13.99
N LYS A 122 1.40 -26.98 -13.25
CA LYS A 122 0.49 -25.84 -13.42
C LYS A 122 -1.00 -26.21 -13.31
N ILE A 123 -1.32 -27.23 -12.53
CA ILE A 123 -2.69 -27.66 -12.27
C ILE A 123 -3.27 -26.80 -11.13
N GLY A 124 -4.48 -26.31 -11.27
CA GLY A 124 -5.20 -25.58 -10.21
C GLY A 124 -4.69 -24.15 -9.92
N ILE A 125 -3.71 -23.62 -10.64
CA ILE A 125 -3.15 -22.27 -10.38
C ILE A 125 -4.21 -21.18 -10.55
N GLU A 126 -5.12 -21.35 -11.48
CA GLU A 126 -6.21 -20.38 -11.71
C GLU A 126 -7.19 -20.33 -10.53
N LEU A 127 -7.32 -21.42 -9.77
CA LEU A 127 -8.14 -21.47 -8.56
C LEU A 127 -7.61 -20.53 -7.47
N ILE A 128 -6.28 -20.35 -7.39
CA ILE A 128 -5.67 -19.38 -6.46
C ILE A 128 -6.15 -17.96 -6.80
N ARG A 129 -6.11 -17.58 -8.07
CA ARG A 129 -6.58 -16.26 -8.51
C ARG A 129 -8.06 -16.04 -8.16
N GLN A 130 -8.90 -17.04 -8.42
CA GLN A 130 -10.33 -16.98 -8.08
C GLN A 130 -10.55 -16.85 -6.58
N ALA A 131 -9.87 -17.66 -5.78
CA ALA A 131 -9.97 -17.61 -4.32
C ALA A 131 -9.47 -16.26 -3.73
N ILE A 132 -8.44 -15.66 -4.31
CA ILE A 132 -8.02 -14.30 -3.92
C ILE A 132 -9.14 -13.30 -4.23
N LEU A 133 -9.73 -13.33 -5.43
CA LEU A 133 -10.84 -12.45 -5.81
C LEU A 133 -12.03 -12.57 -4.86
N GLU A 134 -12.37 -13.78 -4.44
CA GLU A 134 -13.47 -14.05 -3.49
C GLU A 134 -13.18 -13.54 -2.08
N LYS A 135 -11.89 -13.46 -1.68
CA LYS A 135 -11.48 -12.96 -0.36
C LYS A 135 -11.24 -11.46 -0.33
N LEU A 136 -11.21 -10.79 -1.48
CA LEU A 136 -11.11 -9.34 -1.50
C LEU A 136 -12.37 -8.71 -0.89
N PRO A 137 -12.23 -7.59 -0.15
CA PRO A 137 -13.38 -6.83 0.34
C PRO A 137 -14.34 -6.48 -0.80
N SER A 138 -15.64 -6.44 -0.54
CA SER A 138 -16.66 -6.13 -1.54
C SER A 138 -16.50 -4.74 -2.18
N ASP A 139 -15.79 -3.84 -1.52
CA ASP A 139 -15.44 -2.49 -1.95
C ASP A 139 -14.03 -2.41 -2.58
N PHE A 140 -13.33 -3.56 -2.71
CA PHE A 140 -12.03 -3.60 -3.36
C PHE A 140 -12.13 -3.13 -4.81
N GLY A 141 -11.30 -2.16 -5.17
CA GLY A 141 -11.35 -1.52 -6.50
C GLY A 141 -12.53 -0.56 -6.70
N GLN A 142 -13.46 -0.43 -5.74
CA GLN A 142 -14.53 0.56 -5.77
C GLN A 142 -14.12 1.90 -5.11
N GLN A 143 -13.07 1.90 -4.33
CA GLN A 143 -12.51 3.14 -3.80
C GLN A 143 -11.96 3.97 -4.95
N ASN A 144 -12.56 5.12 -5.15
CA ASN A 144 -12.19 6.05 -6.21
C ASN A 144 -11.29 7.14 -5.63
N ILE A 145 -10.14 7.38 -6.28
CA ILE A 145 -9.18 8.43 -5.89
C ILE A 145 -9.86 9.79 -5.87
N THR A 146 -10.64 10.07 -6.91
CA THR A 146 -11.37 11.34 -7.06
C THR A 146 -12.78 11.31 -6.45
N GLY A 147 -13.23 10.18 -5.92
CA GLY A 147 -14.53 10.04 -5.28
C GLY A 147 -15.68 10.59 -6.13
N LYS A 148 -16.44 11.52 -5.55
CA LYS A 148 -17.58 12.22 -6.19
C LYS A 148 -17.22 13.58 -6.77
N LEU A 149 -15.94 13.99 -6.76
CA LEU A 149 -15.51 15.30 -7.24
C LEU A 149 -15.74 15.47 -8.75
N VAL A 150 -15.69 14.38 -9.50
CA VAL A 150 -15.87 14.37 -10.95
C VAL A 150 -16.75 13.24 -11.43
N THR A 151 -17.41 13.48 -12.55
CA THR A 151 -18.30 12.55 -13.25
C THR A 151 -17.96 12.50 -14.73
N GLU A 152 -18.63 11.61 -15.49
CA GLU A 152 -18.47 11.48 -16.94
C GLU A 152 -18.58 12.83 -17.64
N ASN A 153 -17.73 13.10 -18.64
CA ASN A 153 -17.61 14.33 -19.42
C ASN A 153 -17.11 15.58 -18.66
N ASP A 154 -16.78 15.48 -17.37
CA ASP A 154 -16.11 16.58 -16.67
C ASP A 154 -14.70 16.79 -17.23
N LEU A 155 -14.32 18.07 -17.39
CA LEU A 155 -12.96 18.43 -17.78
C LEU A 155 -12.08 18.54 -16.54
N VAL A 156 -11.02 17.75 -16.50
CA VAL A 156 -10.04 17.70 -15.41
C VAL A 156 -8.66 18.08 -15.93
N LEU A 157 -8.01 19.00 -15.25
CA LEU A 157 -6.65 19.43 -15.56
C LEU A 157 -5.68 18.95 -14.49
N LEU A 158 -4.70 18.13 -14.87
CA LEU A 158 -3.62 17.70 -13.99
C LEU A 158 -2.38 18.56 -14.26
N VAL A 159 -1.92 19.26 -13.21
CA VAL A 159 -0.71 20.08 -13.27
C VAL A 159 0.40 19.36 -12.54
N MET A 160 1.34 18.80 -13.31
CA MET A 160 2.37 17.89 -12.82
C MET A 160 3.75 18.51 -13.03
N PRO A 161 4.40 19.06 -11.99
CA PRO A 161 5.79 19.47 -12.09
C PRO A 161 6.65 18.22 -12.43
N GLN A 162 7.74 18.46 -13.17
CA GLN A 162 8.69 17.37 -13.46
C GLN A 162 9.49 17.10 -12.18
N ASP A 163 9.25 15.97 -11.56
CA ASP A 163 9.98 15.53 -10.38
C ASP A 163 11.35 14.97 -10.79
N ILE A 164 12.40 15.52 -10.21
CA ILE A 164 13.80 15.05 -10.42
C ILE A 164 13.97 13.62 -9.91
N GLN A 165 13.15 13.19 -8.95
CA GLN A 165 13.19 11.84 -8.37
C GLN A 165 12.40 10.80 -9.19
N ALA A 166 11.54 11.24 -10.10
CA ALA A 166 10.84 10.32 -10.97
C ALA A 166 11.82 9.65 -11.95
N PRO A 167 11.70 8.35 -12.19
CA PRO A 167 12.49 7.70 -13.23
C PRO A 167 12.29 8.40 -14.57
N LYS A 168 13.36 8.68 -15.30
CA LYS A 168 13.30 9.36 -16.60
C LYS A 168 12.26 8.68 -17.52
N GLY A 169 11.37 9.49 -18.09
CA GLY A 169 10.34 9.02 -19.03
C GLY A 169 9.13 8.35 -18.37
N ARG A 170 8.96 8.46 -17.04
CA ARG A 170 7.81 7.90 -16.33
C ARG A 170 7.15 8.95 -15.43
N LEU A 171 5.83 8.84 -15.31
CA LEU A 171 5.08 9.53 -14.27
C LEU A 171 5.19 8.74 -12.97
N ILE A 172 5.05 9.42 -11.83
CA ILE A 172 4.96 8.75 -10.52
C ILE A 172 3.62 8.02 -10.39
N LEU A 173 3.58 6.99 -9.56
CA LEU A 173 2.42 6.11 -9.41
C LEU A 173 1.10 6.84 -9.10
N PRO A 174 1.03 7.83 -8.18
CA PRO A 174 -0.20 8.58 -7.95
C PRO A 174 -0.74 9.30 -9.19
N GLN A 175 0.13 9.87 -10.02
CA GLN A 175 -0.26 10.55 -11.26
C GLN A 175 -0.86 9.55 -12.26
N VAL A 176 -0.19 8.39 -12.46
CA VAL A 176 -0.66 7.34 -13.36
C VAL A 176 -2.02 6.79 -12.92
N GLN A 177 -2.17 6.47 -11.64
CA GLN A 177 -3.41 5.92 -11.09
C GLN A 177 -4.57 6.92 -11.22
N THR A 178 -4.33 8.20 -10.93
CA THR A 178 -5.35 9.24 -11.08
C THR A 178 -5.78 9.42 -12.54
N ILE A 179 -4.84 9.48 -13.49
CA ILE A 179 -5.15 9.55 -14.91
C ILE A 179 -5.99 8.34 -15.33
N ARG A 180 -5.59 7.14 -14.93
CA ARG A 180 -6.32 5.91 -15.27
C ARG A 180 -7.76 5.95 -14.74
N GLU A 181 -7.97 6.31 -13.49
CA GLU A 181 -9.32 6.41 -12.92
C GLU A 181 -10.18 7.45 -13.64
N LEU A 182 -9.62 8.62 -13.96
CA LEU A 182 -10.34 9.65 -14.71
C LEU A 182 -10.78 9.17 -16.10
N LEU A 183 -9.93 8.40 -16.77
CA LEU A 183 -10.28 7.78 -18.07
C LEU A 183 -11.35 6.71 -17.90
N ASP A 184 -11.28 5.88 -16.86
CA ASP A 184 -12.29 4.87 -16.55
C ASP A 184 -13.66 5.54 -16.23
N LYS A 185 -13.65 6.73 -15.61
CA LYS A 185 -14.83 7.59 -15.39
C LYS A 185 -15.28 8.35 -16.64
N LYS A 186 -14.60 8.19 -17.78
CA LYS A 186 -14.86 8.92 -19.03
C LYS A 186 -14.80 10.43 -18.90
N CYS A 187 -13.89 10.93 -18.05
CA CYS A 187 -13.59 12.35 -17.95
C CYS A 187 -12.76 12.83 -19.15
N LEU A 188 -12.82 14.11 -19.44
CA LEU A 188 -11.91 14.78 -20.37
C LEU A 188 -10.66 15.20 -19.61
N VAL A 189 -9.53 14.55 -19.89
CA VAL A 189 -8.29 14.73 -19.12
C VAL A 189 -7.28 15.53 -19.92
N MET A 190 -6.85 16.64 -19.38
CA MET A 190 -5.73 17.43 -19.87
C MET A 190 -4.59 17.40 -18.86
N THR A 191 -3.36 17.36 -19.32
CA THR A 191 -2.18 17.40 -18.47
C THR A 191 -1.21 18.48 -18.92
N CYS A 192 -0.56 19.15 -17.97
CA CYS A 192 0.49 20.12 -18.28
C CYS A 192 1.52 20.20 -17.15
N THR A 193 2.65 20.80 -17.45
CA THR A 193 3.65 21.21 -16.45
C THR A 193 3.26 22.56 -15.85
N THR A 194 3.81 22.90 -14.70
CA THR A 194 3.47 24.14 -13.97
C THR A 194 3.71 25.41 -14.81
N ASP A 195 4.79 25.45 -15.58
CA ASP A 195 5.13 26.59 -16.47
C ASP A 195 4.19 26.75 -17.66
N LYS A 196 3.43 25.69 -18.01
CA LYS A 196 2.44 25.72 -19.11
C LYS A 196 1.02 25.90 -18.63
N PHE A 197 0.76 26.03 -17.33
CA PHE A 197 -0.56 26.09 -16.75
C PHE A 197 -1.44 27.18 -17.39
N SER A 198 -0.95 28.42 -17.44
CA SER A 198 -1.66 29.55 -18.00
C SER A 198 -1.98 29.38 -19.50
N ALA A 199 -0.99 28.92 -20.28
CA ALA A 199 -1.19 28.64 -21.71
C ALA A 199 -2.19 27.48 -21.94
N THR A 200 -2.19 26.47 -21.06
CA THR A 200 -3.13 25.36 -21.13
C THR A 200 -4.57 25.84 -20.87
N LEU A 201 -4.78 26.70 -19.86
CA LEU A 201 -6.10 27.27 -19.59
C LEU A 201 -6.64 28.06 -20.78
N GLN A 202 -5.78 28.82 -21.46
CA GLN A 202 -6.17 29.60 -22.66
C GLN A 202 -6.53 28.71 -23.86
N ALA A 203 -5.97 27.52 -23.95
CA ALA A 203 -6.25 26.54 -24.99
C ALA A 203 -7.55 25.75 -24.77
N LEU A 204 -8.15 25.82 -23.58
CA LEU A 204 -9.37 25.10 -23.24
C LEU A 204 -10.61 25.92 -23.65
N ALA A 205 -11.62 25.28 -24.22
CA ALA A 205 -12.89 25.89 -24.59
C ALA A 205 -13.76 26.29 -23.38
N ARG A 206 -13.50 25.68 -22.22
CA ARG A 206 -14.18 25.95 -20.94
C ARG A 206 -13.22 25.71 -19.79
N PRO A 207 -13.40 26.36 -18.63
CA PRO A 207 -12.63 26.10 -17.43
C PRO A 207 -12.75 24.63 -17.00
N PRO A 208 -11.68 24.02 -16.49
CA PRO A 208 -11.77 22.68 -15.91
C PRO A 208 -12.65 22.71 -14.66
N LYS A 209 -13.44 21.66 -14.45
CA LYS A 209 -14.21 21.50 -13.22
C LYS A 209 -13.28 21.28 -12.03
N LEU A 210 -12.28 20.41 -12.22
CA LEU A 210 -11.29 20.07 -11.19
C LEU A 210 -9.88 20.24 -11.73
N ILE A 211 -9.03 20.87 -10.91
CA ILE A 211 -7.59 20.96 -11.13
C ILE A 211 -6.93 20.12 -10.04
N ILE A 212 -6.02 19.21 -10.45
CA ILE A 212 -5.27 18.34 -9.54
C ILE A 212 -3.78 18.66 -9.70
N THR A 213 -3.07 18.92 -8.62
CA THR A 213 -1.66 19.31 -8.67
C THR A 213 -0.85 18.69 -7.54
N ASP A 214 0.47 18.82 -7.60
CA ASP A 214 1.33 18.47 -6.48
C ASP A 214 1.31 19.55 -5.39
N SER A 215 1.42 19.13 -4.13
CA SER A 215 1.41 20.03 -2.98
C SER A 215 2.48 21.13 -3.05
N GLN A 216 3.59 20.85 -3.72
CA GLN A 216 4.71 21.80 -3.86
C GLN A 216 4.34 23.07 -4.65
N VAL A 217 3.46 22.95 -5.63
CA VAL A 217 3.05 24.05 -6.51
C VAL A 217 1.62 24.49 -6.25
N PHE A 218 0.96 23.94 -5.23
CA PHE A 218 -0.45 24.20 -4.92
C PHE A 218 -0.77 25.71 -4.82
N LYS A 219 0.03 26.48 -4.09
CA LYS A 219 -0.17 27.91 -3.91
C LYS A 219 -0.14 28.65 -5.26
N ALA A 220 0.85 28.37 -6.10
CA ALA A 220 1.02 29.02 -7.39
C ALA A 220 -0.16 28.75 -8.34
N ILE A 221 -0.71 27.53 -8.29
CA ILE A 221 -1.89 27.15 -9.08
C ILE A 221 -3.16 27.79 -8.50
N TYR A 222 -3.30 27.84 -7.16
CA TYR A 222 -4.43 28.46 -6.48
C TYR A 222 -4.58 29.95 -6.87
N GLU A 223 -3.48 30.69 -6.94
CA GLU A 223 -3.46 32.10 -7.27
C GLU A 223 -3.84 32.41 -8.75
N GLN A 224 -3.73 31.40 -9.63
CA GLN A 224 -3.95 31.56 -11.08
C GLN A 224 -5.17 30.81 -11.62
N LYS A 225 -5.78 29.92 -10.80
CA LYS A 225 -6.91 29.11 -11.26
C LYS A 225 -8.15 29.96 -11.55
N PRO A 226 -9.01 29.54 -12.49
CA PRO A 226 -10.34 30.11 -12.64
C PRO A 226 -11.15 30.01 -11.34
N ALA A 227 -11.99 31.00 -11.06
CA ALA A 227 -12.79 31.05 -9.83
C ALA A 227 -13.75 29.86 -9.73
N GLU A 228 -14.32 29.44 -10.84
CA GLU A 228 -15.27 28.35 -10.98
C GLU A 228 -14.61 26.94 -10.91
N SER A 229 -13.30 26.85 -11.03
CA SER A 229 -12.58 25.58 -10.94
C SER A 229 -12.30 25.19 -9.50
N GLU A 230 -12.58 23.95 -9.14
CA GLU A 230 -12.13 23.37 -7.88
C GLU A 230 -10.64 23.00 -7.96
N LEU A 231 -9.94 23.00 -6.83
CA LEU A 231 -8.52 22.67 -6.75
C LEU A 231 -8.26 21.67 -5.63
N THR A 232 -7.53 20.63 -5.94
CA THR A 232 -7.03 19.66 -4.95
C THR A 232 -5.59 19.24 -5.28
N SER A 233 -4.99 18.41 -4.43
CA SER A 233 -3.67 17.84 -4.69
C SER A 233 -3.72 16.31 -4.73
N PHE A 234 -2.75 15.69 -5.41
CA PHE A 234 -2.58 14.25 -5.39
C PHE A 234 -2.45 13.72 -3.95
N SER A 235 -1.73 14.43 -3.08
CA SER A 235 -1.55 14.03 -1.67
C SER A 235 -2.88 13.96 -0.93
N VAL A 236 -3.77 14.94 -1.10
CA VAL A 236 -5.08 14.98 -0.46
C VAL A 236 -5.99 13.87 -0.99
N LEU A 237 -6.02 13.69 -2.31
CA LEU A 237 -6.79 12.61 -2.94
C LEU A 237 -6.34 11.24 -2.43
N PHE A 238 -5.03 11.01 -2.36
CA PHE A 238 -4.48 9.73 -1.88
C PHE A 238 -4.61 9.54 -0.37
N ALA A 239 -4.65 10.60 0.42
CA ALA A 239 -5.01 10.53 1.83
C ALA A 239 -6.45 10.02 2.00
N GLY A 240 -7.40 10.52 1.19
CA GLY A 240 -8.77 10.02 1.18
C GLY A 240 -8.92 8.61 0.59
N TYR A 241 -8.12 8.28 -0.41
CA TYR A 241 -8.14 6.97 -1.05
C TYR A 241 -7.58 5.86 -0.15
N LYS A 242 -6.57 6.16 0.68
CA LYS A 242 -5.85 5.17 1.52
C LYS A 242 -6.25 5.20 2.98
N GLY A 243 -6.99 6.21 3.42
CA GLY A 243 -7.36 6.38 4.81
C GLY A 243 -8.64 7.18 4.98
N ASP A 244 -8.90 7.61 6.20
CA ASP A 244 -10.08 8.41 6.55
C ASP A 244 -9.76 9.91 6.48
N ILE A 245 -10.13 10.55 5.37
CA ILE A 245 -9.90 11.98 5.14
C ILE A 245 -10.65 12.86 6.16
N HIS A 246 -11.82 12.45 6.64
CA HIS A 246 -12.58 13.19 7.64
C HIS A 246 -11.83 13.19 8.96
N TYR A 247 -11.35 12.03 9.39
CA TYR A 247 -10.50 11.91 10.57
C TYR A 247 -9.23 12.76 10.45
N TYR A 248 -8.57 12.77 9.30
CA TYR A 248 -7.36 13.59 9.10
C TYR A 248 -7.64 15.08 9.16
N VAL A 249 -8.75 15.54 8.57
CA VAL A 249 -9.14 16.96 8.60
C VAL A 249 -9.49 17.39 10.03
N GLU A 250 -10.25 16.60 10.75
CA GLU A 250 -10.60 16.88 12.15
C GLU A 250 -9.37 16.87 13.05
N SER A 251 -8.49 15.87 12.88
CA SER A 251 -7.26 15.74 13.66
C SER A 251 -6.25 16.86 13.38
N ALA A 252 -6.23 17.42 12.18
CA ALA A 252 -5.36 18.55 11.82
C ALA A 252 -5.56 19.76 12.74
N ALA A 253 -6.76 19.95 13.31
CA ALA A 253 -7.04 21.02 14.28
C ALA A 253 -6.22 20.88 15.59
N VAL A 254 -5.66 19.71 15.89
CA VAL A 254 -4.78 19.50 17.04
C VAL A 254 -3.50 20.33 16.93
N ILE A 255 -3.03 20.61 15.71
CA ILE A 255 -1.83 21.44 15.49
C ILE A 255 -1.94 22.81 16.15
N GLU A 256 -3.15 23.39 16.20
CA GLU A 256 -3.40 24.69 16.83
C GLU A 256 -3.28 24.65 18.37
N ARG A 257 -3.36 23.46 18.96
CA ARG A 257 -3.31 23.25 20.42
C ARG A 257 -1.96 22.76 20.92
N LEU A 258 -1.01 22.49 20.01
CA LEU A 258 0.34 22.08 20.38
C LEU A 258 1.09 23.21 21.07
N THR A 259 1.92 22.86 22.04
CA THR A 259 2.82 23.74 22.78
C THR A 259 4.25 23.24 22.65
N GLU A 260 5.22 24.03 23.12
CA GLU A 260 6.63 23.59 23.11
C GLU A 260 6.90 22.35 23.99
N SER A 261 6.01 22.03 24.94
CA SER A 261 6.08 20.83 25.76
C SER A 261 5.42 19.59 25.10
N SER A 262 4.77 19.78 23.97
CA SER A 262 4.15 18.68 23.21
C SER A 262 5.20 17.80 22.54
N ARG A 263 4.85 16.55 22.30
CA ARG A 263 5.67 15.59 21.56
C ARG A 263 4.94 15.13 20.30
N VAL A 264 5.60 15.21 19.16
CA VAL A 264 5.06 14.86 17.84
C VAL A 264 5.83 13.69 17.27
N LEU A 265 5.12 12.71 16.71
CA LEU A 265 5.71 11.62 15.94
C LEU A 265 5.51 11.90 14.45
N ILE A 266 6.57 11.85 13.67
CA ILE A 266 6.51 11.82 12.20
C ILE A 266 6.81 10.39 11.76
N ALA A 267 5.81 9.74 11.14
CA ALA A 267 5.88 8.34 10.72
C ALA A 267 5.93 8.23 9.20
N GLU A 268 7.10 7.96 8.65
CA GLU A 268 7.30 7.81 7.23
C GLU A 268 6.98 6.38 6.76
N ALA A 269 6.16 6.23 5.74
CA ALA A 269 5.95 4.94 5.07
C ALA A 269 7.09 4.57 4.11
N CYS A 270 7.98 5.51 3.81
CA CYS A 270 9.09 5.33 2.88
C CYS A 270 10.30 4.67 3.55
N THR A 271 11.00 3.82 2.77
CA THR A 271 12.25 3.18 3.20
C THR A 271 13.47 3.60 2.35
N HIS A 272 13.30 4.59 1.47
CA HIS A 272 14.39 5.10 0.63
C HIS A 272 15.28 6.10 1.39
N ALA A 273 16.52 6.26 0.91
CA ALA A 273 17.44 7.22 1.50
C ALA A 273 16.90 8.66 1.37
N PRO A 274 16.80 9.41 2.46
CA PRO A 274 16.27 10.77 2.44
C PRO A 274 17.17 11.71 1.62
N LEU A 275 16.55 12.62 0.88
CA LEU A 275 17.24 13.71 0.22
C LEU A 275 17.42 14.91 1.16
N SER A 276 18.30 15.83 0.79
CA SER A 276 18.59 17.06 1.54
C SER A 276 17.37 17.96 1.79
N GLU A 277 16.31 17.82 0.99
CA GLU A 277 15.05 18.57 1.10
C GLU A 277 13.85 17.68 1.42
N ASP A 278 14.05 16.63 2.18
CA ASP A 278 12.99 15.69 2.57
C ASP A 278 11.83 16.40 3.29
N ILE A 279 10.60 16.06 2.91
CA ILE A 279 9.40 16.69 3.48
C ILE A 279 9.22 16.29 4.95
N GLY A 280 9.30 15.00 5.25
CA GLY A 280 9.10 14.46 6.59
C GLY A 280 10.22 14.87 7.54
N ARG A 281 11.48 14.72 7.12
CA ARG A 281 12.65 14.89 7.99
C ARG A 281 13.14 16.32 8.12
N VAL A 282 12.86 17.17 7.13
CA VAL A 282 13.39 18.55 7.12
C VAL A 282 12.27 19.59 7.12
N LYS A 283 11.35 19.52 6.15
CA LYS A 283 10.35 20.60 5.97
C LYS A 283 9.30 20.63 7.07
N LEU A 284 8.71 19.49 7.42
CA LEU A 284 7.69 19.41 8.48
C LEU A 284 8.23 19.81 9.86
N PRO A 285 9.36 19.27 10.34
CA PRO A 285 9.96 19.71 11.59
C PRO A 285 10.22 21.22 11.66
N ARG A 286 10.78 21.78 10.57
CA ARG A 286 11.03 23.22 10.50
C ARG A 286 9.76 24.05 10.55
N LEU A 287 8.69 23.63 9.86
CA LEU A 287 7.41 24.34 9.87
C LEU A 287 6.71 24.25 11.22
N LEU A 288 6.74 23.08 11.86
CA LEU A 288 6.16 22.88 13.20
C LEU A 288 6.89 23.73 14.25
N ARG A 289 8.22 23.68 14.28
CA ARG A 289 9.00 24.50 15.22
C ARG A 289 8.82 26.00 15.00
N LYS A 290 8.79 26.43 13.75
CA LYS A 290 8.51 27.84 13.43
C LYS A 290 7.16 28.32 13.94
N ARG A 291 6.15 27.45 13.98
CA ARG A 291 4.79 27.79 14.40
C ARG A 291 4.59 27.66 15.90
N ILE A 292 5.17 26.65 16.50
CA ILE A 292 4.88 26.23 17.89
C ILE A 292 5.99 26.68 18.83
N GLY A 293 7.25 26.55 18.43
CA GLY A 293 8.45 26.89 19.20
C GLY A 293 9.59 25.89 18.95
N GLU A 294 10.82 26.36 19.15
CA GLU A 294 12.04 25.58 18.85
C GLU A 294 12.22 24.35 19.76
N ASN A 295 11.62 24.37 20.97
CA ASN A 295 11.74 23.29 21.94
C ASN A 295 10.77 22.12 21.68
N LEU A 296 9.92 22.19 20.66
CA LEU A 296 9.00 21.12 20.29
C LEU A 296 9.76 19.82 20.03
N GLN A 297 9.41 18.77 20.78
CA GLN A 297 9.99 17.45 20.62
C GLN A 297 9.37 16.75 19.42
N ILE A 298 10.21 16.30 18.49
CA ILE A 298 9.79 15.60 17.27
C ILE A 298 10.60 14.33 17.14
N ASP A 299 9.91 13.20 17.21
CA ASP A 299 10.49 11.90 16.93
C ASP A 299 10.14 11.48 15.51
N MET A 300 11.01 10.66 14.91
CA MET A 300 10.86 10.20 13.54
C MET A 300 11.06 8.71 13.46
N VAL A 301 10.13 8.04 12.78
CA VAL A 301 10.20 6.61 12.50
C VAL A 301 9.91 6.35 11.04
N ALA A 302 10.38 5.24 10.51
CA ALA A 302 10.17 4.86 9.11
C ALA A 302 9.79 3.40 8.98
N GLY A 303 8.87 3.11 8.07
CA GLY A 303 8.47 1.75 7.75
C GLY A 303 7.89 1.00 8.94
N THR A 304 8.52 -0.11 9.32
CA THR A 304 8.07 -1.01 10.42
C THR A 304 8.48 -0.58 11.82
N ASP A 305 9.21 0.53 11.96
CA ASP A 305 9.68 1.01 13.26
C ASP A 305 8.61 1.84 14.01
N PHE A 306 7.35 1.73 13.55
CA PHE A 306 6.21 2.40 14.16
C PHE A 306 6.01 1.89 15.61
N PRO A 307 5.96 2.78 16.63
CA PRO A 307 5.86 2.37 18.01
C PRO A 307 4.49 1.81 18.35
N GLN A 308 4.45 0.77 19.18
CA GLN A 308 3.19 0.19 19.67
C GLN A 308 2.47 1.12 20.66
N ASP A 309 3.22 1.88 21.45
CA ASP A 309 2.67 2.85 22.42
C ASP A 309 2.74 4.26 21.85
N LEU A 310 1.59 4.83 21.55
CA LEU A 310 1.42 6.20 21.05
C LEU A 310 1.02 7.20 22.14
N THR A 311 0.81 6.76 23.38
CA THR A 311 0.35 7.61 24.49
C THR A 311 1.27 8.81 24.78
N PRO A 312 2.61 8.75 24.56
CA PRO A 312 3.48 9.90 24.77
C PRO A 312 3.30 11.02 23.74
N TYR A 313 2.63 10.76 22.62
CA TYR A 313 2.56 11.71 21.52
C TYR A 313 1.23 12.48 21.51
N SER A 314 1.33 13.80 21.35
CA SER A 314 0.17 14.68 21.17
C SER A 314 -0.37 14.67 19.75
N LEU A 315 0.47 14.32 18.78
CA LEU A 315 0.14 14.25 17.36
C LEU A 315 1.04 13.22 16.65
N VAL A 316 0.46 12.48 15.72
CA VAL A 316 1.17 11.62 14.74
C VAL A 316 0.91 12.19 13.35
N ILE A 317 1.96 12.36 12.56
CA ILE A 317 1.93 12.88 11.18
C ILE A 317 2.50 11.85 10.24
#